data_d25f7f98ecf4bc6c4fedfb1dd4ff530b
#
_entry.id   d25f7f98ecf4bc6c4fedfb1dd4ff530b
#
_cell.length_a   1.000
_cell.length_b   1.000
_cell.length_c   1.000
_cell.angle_alpha   90.00
_cell.angle_beta   90.00
_cell.angle_gamma   90.00
#
_symmetry.space_group_name_H-M   'P 1'
#
loop_
_entity.id
_entity.type
_entity.pdbx_description
1 polymer ?
#
loop_
_entity_poly.entity_id
_entity_poly.type
_entity_poly.pdbx_seq_one_letter_code
_entity_poly.pdbx_strand_id
1 'polypeptide(L)'
;MAKKPISNPAPQIVDSVESLEAKLARMREAQGIFAKFTQEQVDKIFYEAAMAANKARIPLARMAVEETGRGVLEDKVIKNHYAAEYIYNAYKNTKTCGVIERDEAYGITKIAEPIGLVGAVIPTTNPTSTAIFKCLICLKTRNAIIISPHPAAAKCTIAAAKLVLDAAVKAGAPEEIIGWVDVPSIDLTNMVMRDVDIILATGGPGMVKAAYSSGKPALGVGAGNTPVVIDDTADVKLAVNSIIHSKTFDNGMICASEQSVT
;
A
#
# COMPACT_ATOMS: atom_id res chain seq x y z
N MET A 1 35.82 -21.21 -10.89
CA MET A 1 34.60 -22.01 -10.76
C MET A 1 33.42 -21.11 -11.11
N ALA A 2 32.78 -21.34 -12.24
CA ALA A 2 31.63 -20.56 -12.69
C ALA A 2 30.41 -20.90 -11.78
N LYS A 3 29.79 -19.88 -11.15
CA LYS A 3 28.54 -20.05 -10.43
C LYS A 3 27.47 -20.49 -11.42
N LYS A 4 26.86 -21.66 -11.20
CA LYS A 4 25.66 -22.09 -11.92
C LYS A 4 24.60 -20.98 -11.84
N PRO A 5 23.88 -20.66 -12.93
CA PRO A 5 22.74 -19.77 -12.86
C PRO A 5 21.71 -20.42 -11.93
N ILE A 6 21.27 -19.68 -10.92
CA ILE A 6 20.15 -20.06 -10.07
C ILE A 6 18.94 -20.08 -10.99
N SER A 7 18.41 -21.30 -11.25
CA SER A 7 17.15 -21.45 -11.97
C SER A 7 16.08 -20.75 -11.13
N ASN A 8 15.48 -19.68 -11.67
CA ASN A 8 14.30 -19.07 -11.07
C ASN A 8 13.22 -20.16 -10.97
N PRO A 9 12.81 -20.60 -9.78
CA PRO A 9 11.67 -21.50 -9.66
C PRO A 9 10.44 -20.77 -10.23
N ALA A 10 9.56 -21.52 -10.90
CA ALA A 10 8.27 -21.00 -11.38
C ALA A 10 7.57 -20.23 -10.26
N PRO A 11 6.82 -19.15 -10.56
CA PRO A 11 6.15 -18.33 -9.55
C PRO A 11 5.27 -19.24 -8.71
N GLN A 12 5.64 -19.38 -7.44
CA GLN A 12 4.94 -20.24 -6.50
C GLN A 12 3.69 -19.51 -6.03
N ILE A 13 2.52 -20.06 -6.32
CA ILE A 13 1.22 -19.56 -5.84
C ILE A 13 1.19 -19.64 -4.32
N VAL A 14 0.76 -18.56 -3.66
CA VAL A 14 0.61 -18.48 -2.22
C VAL A 14 -0.85 -18.75 -1.86
N ASP A 15 -1.16 -20.00 -1.52
CA ASP A 15 -2.50 -20.53 -1.24
C ASP A 15 -2.58 -21.42 0.01
N SER A 16 -1.44 -21.68 0.65
CA SER A 16 -1.31 -22.51 1.85
C SER A 16 -0.35 -21.90 2.86
N VAL A 17 -0.33 -22.45 4.07
CA VAL A 17 0.59 -22.04 5.14
C VAL A 17 2.03 -22.22 4.69
N GLU A 18 2.38 -23.38 4.12
CA GLU A 18 3.73 -23.70 3.68
C GLU A 18 4.20 -22.76 2.56
N SER A 19 3.33 -22.46 1.58
CA SER A 19 3.66 -21.55 0.49
C SER A 19 3.84 -20.11 0.99
N LEU A 20 3.06 -19.69 1.98
CA LEU A 20 3.20 -18.38 2.60
C LEU A 20 4.49 -18.30 3.43
N GLU A 21 4.83 -19.31 4.26
CA GLU A 21 6.10 -19.33 5.01
C GLU A 21 7.31 -19.22 4.09
N ALA A 22 7.32 -20.00 3.01
CA ALA A 22 8.39 -19.95 2.00
C ALA A 22 8.46 -18.57 1.33
N LYS A 23 7.32 -17.94 1.05
CA LYS A 23 7.26 -16.59 0.47
C LYS A 23 7.81 -15.54 1.43
N LEU A 24 7.40 -15.56 2.70
CA LEU A 24 7.87 -14.62 3.72
C LEU A 24 9.39 -14.73 3.93
N ALA A 25 9.94 -15.94 3.91
CA ALA A 25 11.40 -16.15 4.02
C ALA A 25 12.16 -15.46 2.87
N ARG A 26 11.75 -15.68 1.61
CA ARG A 26 12.37 -15.02 0.44
C ARG A 26 12.22 -13.51 0.48
N MET A 27 11.07 -13.02 0.93
CA MET A 27 10.82 -11.58 1.07
C MET A 27 11.72 -10.94 2.12
N ARG A 28 12.02 -11.63 3.23
CA ARG A 28 12.97 -11.15 4.24
C ARG A 28 14.41 -11.06 3.70
N GLU A 29 14.82 -12.02 2.87
CA GLU A 29 16.11 -11.97 2.18
C GLU A 29 16.17 -10.78 1.22
N ALA A 30 15.13 -10.58 0.40
CA ALA A 30 15.01 -9.45 -0.51
C ALA A 30 15.03 -8.11 0.24
N GLN A 31 14.34 -8.02 1.38
CA GLN A 31 14.33 -6.83 2.21
C GLN A 31 15.72 -6.55 2.80
N GLY A 32 16.45 -7.57 3.25
CA GLY A 32 17.81 -7.42 3.75
C GLY A 32 18.80 -6.90 2.68
N ILE A 33 18.56 -7.22 1.41
CA ILE A 33 19.31 -6.66 0.27
C ILE A 33 18.88 -5.20 0.06
N PHE A 34 17.59 -4.93 0.02
CA PHE A 34 17.01 -3.61 -0.25
C PHE A 34 17.32 -2.59 0.86
N ALA A 35 17.44 -3.03 2.10
CA ALA A 35 17.83 -2.21 3.24
C ALA A 35 19.17 -1.46 3.05
N LYS A 36 20.05 -1.99 2.20
CA LYS A 36 21.39 -1.44 1.91
C LYS A 36 21.38 -0.44 0.75
N PHE A 37 20.26 -0.19 0.11
CA PHE A 37 20.16 0.71 -1.03
C PHE A 37 20.35 2.17 -0.61
N THR A 38 20.97 2.94 -1.50
CA THR A 38 21.17 4.37 -1.31
C THR A 38 19.88 5.14 -1.58
N GLN A 39 19.81 6.38 -1.11
CA GLN A 39 18.65 7.26 -1.37
C GLN A 39 18.39 7.40 -2.88
N GLU A 40 19.43 7.56 -3.69
CA GLU A 40 19.31 7.69 -5.15
C GLU A 40 18.69 6.44 -5.80
N GLN A 41 19.13 5.25 -5.40
CA GLN A 41 18.55 4.00 -5.89
C GLN A 41 17.09 3.86 -5.51
N VAL A 42 16.74 4.20 -4.26
CA VAL A 42 15.36 4.17 -3.76
C VAL A 42 14.49 5.18 -4.50
N ASP A 43 14.98 6.40 -4.71
CA ASP A 43 14.24 7.46 -5.39
C ASP A 43 13.96 7.11 -6.85
N LYS A 44 14.90 6.49 -7.55
CA LYS A 44 14.70 5.96 -8.90
C LYS A 44 13.62 4.90 -8.94
N ILE A 45 13.68 3.92 -8.03
CA ILE A 45 12.69 2.83 -7.93
C ILE A 45 11.30 3.40 -7.62
N PHE A 46 11.21 4.33 -6.68
CA PHE A 46 9.98 4.99 -6.30
C PHE A 46 9.34 5.75 -7.47
N TYR A 47 10.15 6.47 -8.25
CA TYR A 47 9.69 7.18 -9.45
C TYR A 47 9.13 6.23 -10.50
N GLU A 48 9.92 5.24 -10.91
CA GLU A 48 9.52 4.32 -11.99
C GLU A 48 8.27 3.51 -11.60
N ALA A 49 8.18 3.06 -10.36
CA ALA A 49 7.02 2.35 -9.84
C ALA A 49 5.76 3.24 -9.82
N ALA A 50 5.89 4.48 -9.36
CA ALA A 50 4.78 5.44 -9.32
C ALA A 50 4.28 5.82 -10.72
N MET A 51 5.19 6.07 -11.64
CA MET A 51 4.84 6.43 -13.03
C MET A 51 4.19 5.25 -13.77
N ALA A 52 4.67 4.02 -13.56
CA ALA A 52 4.04 2.83 -14.11
C ALA A 52 2.61 2.65 -13.57
N ALA A 53 2.40 2.81 -12.26
CA ALA A 53 1.08 2.73 -11.64
C ALA A 53 0.13 3.82 -12.18
N ASN A 54 0.61 5.06 -12.31
CA ASN A 54 -0.18 6.16 -12.87
C ASN A 54 -0.57 5.90 -14.33
N LYS A 55 0.36 5.38 -15.14
CA LYS A 55 0.07 5.03 -16.54
C LYS A 55 -1.02 3.96 -16.66
N ALA A 56 -1.08 3.02 -15.71
CA ALA A 56 -2.06 1.95 -15.66
C ALA A 56 -3.34 2.30 -14.88
N ARG A 57 -3.54 3.56 -14.45
CA ARG A 57 -4.67 3.97 -13.60
C ARG A 57 -6.04 3.63 -14.16
N ILE A 58 -6.22 3.71 -15.50
CA ILE A 58 -7.50 3.43 -16.16
C ILE A 58 -7.80 1.93 -16.19
N PRO A 59 -6.94 1.03 -16.75
CA PRO A 59 -7.21 -0.40 -16.75
C PRO A 59 -7.35 -0.97 -15.33
N LEU A 60 -6.57 -0.52 -14.35
CA LEU A 60 -6.71 -0.96 -12.95
C LEU A 60 -8.03 -0.51 -12.33
N ALA A 61 -8.51 0.70 -12.63
CA ALA A 61 -9.81 1.18 -12.17
C ALA A 61 -10.96 0.33 -12.75
N ARG A 62 -10.89 0.01 -14.04
CA ARG A 62 -11.86 -0.87 -14.71
C ARG A 62 -11.90 -2.25 -14.07
N MET A 63 -10.76 -2.90 -13.87
CA MET A 63 -10.68 -4.19 -13.18
C MET A 63 -11.31 -4.13 -11.79
N ALA A 64 -11.07 -3.05 -11.03
CA ALA A 64 -11.63 -2.90 -9.69
C ALA A 64 -13.16 -2.80 -9.71
N VAL A 65 -13.75 -2.05 -10.64
CA VAL A 65 -15.22 -1.94 -10.76
C VAL A 65 -15.82 -3.26 -11.23
N GLU A 66 -15.23 -3.90 -12.26
CA GLU A 66 -15.72 -5.17 -12.81
C GLU A 66 -15.67 -6.31 -11.77
N GLU A 67 -14.61 -6.40 -10.98
CA GLU A 67 -14.45 -7.46 -9.98
C GLU A 67 -15.32 -7.22 -8.75
N THR A 68 -15.39 -5.98 -8.26
CA THR A 68 -16.05 -5.69 -6.97
C THR A 68 -17.50 -5.26 -7.10
N GLY A 69 -17.92 -4.80 -8.28
CA GLY A 69 -19.22 -4.16 -8.48
C GLY A 69 -19.40 -2.85 -7.70
N ARG A 70 -18.30 -2.20 -7.26
CA ARG A 70 -18.33 -1.06 -6.32
C ARG A 70 -17.73 0.19 -6.93
N GLY A 71 -18.41 1.32 -6.67
CA GLY A 71 -17.94 2.65 -7.03
C GLY A 71 -18.13 2.99 -8.51
N VAL A 72 -17.42 4.00 -8.98
CA VAL A 72 -17.51 4.59 -10.32
C VAL A 72 -16.15 4.53 -11.00
N LEU A 73 -16.11 4.17 -12.28
CA LEU A 73 -14.85 3.99 -13.02
C LEU A 73 -13.99 5.26 -13.01
N GLU A 74 -14.60 6.39 -13.34
CA GLU A 74 -13.94 7.70 -13.46
C GLU A 74 -13.31 8.10 -12.11
N ASP A 75 -14.03 7.92 -11.04
CA ASP A 75 -13.57 8.24 -9.69
C ASP A 75 -12.47 7.30 -9.21
N LYS A 76 -12.53 6.02 -9.58
CA LYS A 76 -11.42 5.08 -9.30
C LYS A 76 -10.16 5.39 -10.10
N VAL A 77 -10.30 5.96 -11.30
CA VAL A 77 -9.15 6.49 -12.06
C VAL A 77 -8.49 7.62 -11.30
N ILE A 78 -9.28 8.55 -10.74
CA ILE A 78 -8.78 9.65 -9.90
C ILE A 78 -8.09 9.10 -8.65
N LYS A 79 -8.67 8.11 -7.97
CA LYS A 79 -8.07 7.46 -6.80
C LYS A 79 -6.73 6.80 -7.12
N ASN A 80 -6.63 6.09 -8.25
CA ASN A 80 -5.38 5.47 -8.67
C ASN A 80 -4.32 6.52 -9.03
N HIS A 81 -4.73 7.62 -9.69
CA HIS A 81 -3.85 8.75 -9.98
C HIS A 81 -3.33 9.38 -8.69
N TYR A 82 -4.21 9.63 -7.72
CA TYR A 82 -3.82 10.15 -6.41
C TYR A 82 -2.81 9.23 -5.70
N ALA A 83 -3.12 7.94 -5.63
CA ALA A 83 -2.28 6.95 -4.98
C ALA A 83 -0.89 6.79 -5.63
N ALA A 84 -0.76 7.12 -6.91
CA ALA A 84 0.48 7.04 -7.66
C ALA A 84 1.22 8.38 -7.72
N GLU A 85 0.72 9.32 -8.53
CA GLU A 85 1.45 10.54 -8.86
C GLU A 85 1.42 11.59 -7.75
N TYR A 86 0.28 11.79 -7.06
CA TYR A 86 0.23 12.72 -5.94
C TYR A 86 1.10 12.24 -4.78
N ILE A 87 1.06 10.94 -4.47
CA ILE A 87 1.91 10.35 -3.43
C ILE A 87 3.39 10.47 -3.80
N TYR A 88 3.76 10.19 -5.06
CA TYR A 88 5.12 10.42 -5.51
C TYR A 88 5.53 11.88 -5.30
N ASN A 89 4.73 12.85 -5.76
CA ASN A 89 5.06 14.27 -5.63
C ASN A 89 5.16 14.73 -4.17
N ALA A 90 4.34 14.17 -3.27
CA ALA A 90 4.39 14.48 -1.85
C ALA A 90 5.69 13.99 -1.18
N TYR A 91 6.21 12.83 -1.59
CA TYR A 91 7.31 12.17 -0.88
C TYR A 91 8.62 12.06 -1.66
N LYS A 92 8.68 12.50 -2.92
CA LYS A 92 9.89 12.39 -3.76
C LYS A 92 11.14 13.00 -3.13
N ASN A 93 10.98 14.09 -2.39
CA ASN A 93 12.10 14.81 -1.75
C ASN A 93 12.33 14.39 -0.29
N THR A 94 11.55 13.46 0.25
CA THR A 94 11.69 12.99 1.64
C THR A 94 12.90 12.07 1.76
N LYS A 95 13.82 12.39 2.66
CA LYS A 95 14.94 11.52 3.01
C LYS A 95 14.44 10.32 3.81
N THR A 96 14.79 9.12 3.34
CA THR A 96 14.40 7.84 3.94
C THR A 96 15.57 6.88 4.13
N CYS A 97 16.80 7.35 3.86
CA CYS A 97 18.01 6.55 3.97
C CYS A 97 19.08 7.29 4.77
N GLY A 98 19.65 6.60 5.76
CA GLY A 98 20.77 7.13 6.55
C GLY A 98 20.40 8.33 7.42
N VAL A 99 21.36 9.20 7.66
CA VAL A 99 21.16 10.38 8.53
C VAL A 99 20.20 11.38 7.87
N ILE A 100 19.05 11.62 8.52
CA ILE A 100 18.01 12.56 8.05
C ILE A 100 18.09 13.92 8.72
N GLU A 101 18.61 13.98 9.96
CA GLU A 101 18.71 15.21 10.74
C GLU A 101 19.87 15.10 11.75
N ARG A 102 20.55 16.21 12.00
CA ARG A 102 21.50 16.36 13.11
C ARG A 102 21.12 17.59 13.90
N ASP A 103 20.87 17.42 15.18
CA ASP A 103 20.65 18.49 16.14
C ASP A 103 21.92 18.60 16.99
N GLU A 104 22.75 19.56 16.66
CA GLU A 104 24.03 19.75 17.34
C GLU A 104 23.85 20.37 18.75
N ALA A 105 22.74 21.09 19.00
CA ALA A 105 22.47 21.69 20.30
C ALA A 105 22.18 20.63 21.37
N TYR A 106 21.51 19.54 20.98
CA TYR A 106 21.19 18.42 21.87
C TYR A 106 22.06 17.17 21.62
N GLY A 107 22.97 17.20 20.66
CA GLY A 107 23.80 16.06 20.32
C GLY A 107 23.02 14.85 19.72
N ILE A 108 21.86 15.12 19.11
CA ILE A 108 20.95 14.09 18.58
C ILE A 108 21.19 13.92 17.07
N THR A 109 21.34 12.67 16.63
CA THR A 109 21.33 12.32 15.21
C THR A 109 20.16 11.40 14.91
N LYS A 110 19.25 11.80 14.00
CA LYS A 110 18.14 10.97 13.50
C LYS A 110 18.57 10.21 12.27
N ILE A 111 18.39 8.89 12.31
CA ILE A 111 18.75 7.98 11.22
C ILE A 111 17.48 7.29 10.75
N ALA A 112 17.23 7.29 9.43
CA ALA A 112 16.13 6.55 8.83
C ALA A 112 16.58 5.13 8.50
N GLU A 113 15.90 4.14 9.13
CA GLU A 113 16.10 2.72 8.87
C GLU A 113 14.78 2.04 8.49
N PRO A 114 14.79 1.01 7.64
CA PRO A 114 13.59 0.25 7.33
C PRO A 114 13.12 -0.53 8.54
N ILE A 115 11.80 -0.74 8.63
CA ILE A 115 11.20 -1.56 9.70
C ILE A 115 11.40 -3.05 9.41
N GLY A 116 11.35 -3.44 8.14
CA GLY A 116 11.49 -4.83 7.72
C GLY A 116 10.39 -5.27 6.75
N LEU A 117 9.64 -6.30 7.12
CA LEU A 117 8.53 -6.84 6.34
C LEU A 117 7.20 -6.28 6.83
N VAL A 118 6.46 -5.65 5.93
CA VAL A 118 5.15 -5.03 6.18
C VAL A 118 4.04 -5.97 5.73
N GLY A 119 3.06 -6.25 6.60
CA GLY A 119 1.83 -6.95 6.25
C GLY A 119 0.73 -5.95 5.89
N ALA A 120 0.20 -6.04 4.67
CA ALA A 120 -0.80 -5.11 4.18
C ALA A 120 -2.15 -5.79 3.94
N VAL A 121 -3.17 -5.43 4.71
CA VAL A 121 -4.55 -5.83 4.45
C VAL A 121 -5.23 -4.81 3.56
N ILE A 122 -5.84 -5.26 2.45
CA ILE A 122 -6.43 -4.40 1.42
C ILE A 122 -7.94 -4.59 1.36
N PRO A 123 -8.74 -3.48 1.34
CA PRO A 123 -10.20 -3.52 1.34
C PRO A 123 -10.77 -3.71 -0.07
N THR A 124 -12.09 -4.00 -0.16
CA THR A 124 -12.82 -4.04 -1.44
C THR A 124 -13.20 -2.68 -1.99
N THR A 125 -13.28 -1.66 -1.14
CA THR A 125 -13.73 -0.32 -1.52
C THR A 125 -12.72 0.44 -2.36
N ASN A 126 -11.42 0.24 -2.09
CA ASN A 126 -10.30 0.92 -2.74
C ASN A 126 -9.14 -0.04 -3.02
N PRO A 127 -9.36 -1.16 -3.74
CA PRO A 127 -8.38 -2.24 -3.79
C PRO A 127 -7.09 -1.82 -4.50
N THR A 128 -7.18 -1.28 -5.70
CA THR A 128 -6.03 -0.93 -6.53
C THR A 128 -5.26 0.27 -5.99
N SER A 129 -5.96 1.36 -5.62
CA SER A 129 -5.31 2.56 -5.07
C SER A 129 -4.63 2.29 -3.73
N THR A 130 -5.24 1.48 -2.85
CA THR A 130 -4.62 1.11 -1.57
C THR A 130 -3.38 0.23 -1.77
N ALA A 131 -3.42 -0.71 -2.70
CA ALA A 131 -2.26 -1.54 -3.04
C ALA A 131 -1.12 -0.68 -3.61
N ILE A 132 -1.41 0.20 -4.58
CA ILE A 132 -0.42 1.12 -5.15
C ILE A 132 0.23 1.96 -4.05
N PHE A 133 -0.58 2.65 -3.24
CA PHE A 133 -0.08 3.51 -2.16
C PHE A 133 0.84 2.76 -1.20
N LYS A 134 0.39 1.61 -0.67
CA LYS A 134 1.15 0.84 0.31
C LYS A 134 2.46 0.30 -0.27
N CYS A 135 2.43 -0.20 -1.51
CA CYS A 135 3.65 -0.64 -2.20
C CYS A 135 4.64 0.52 -2.39
N LEU A 136 4.17 1.67 -2.85
CA LEU A 136 5.04 2.83 -3.08
C LEU A 136 5.70 3.33 -1.79
N ILE A 137 4.96 3.44 -0.69
CA ILE A 137 5.51 3.86 0.60
C ILE A 137 6.53 2.84 1.13
N CYS A 138 6.26 1.55 0.99
CA CYS A 138 7.21 0.50 1.37
C CYS A 138 8.50 0.56 0.54
N LEU A 139 8.39 0.75 -0.78
CA LEU A 139 9.55 0.95 -1.64
C LEU A 139 10.36 2.18 -1.23
N LYS A 140 9.70 3.33 -0.99
CA LYS A 140 10.36 4.58 -0.58
C LYS A 140 11.12 4.43 0.74
N THR A 141 10.67 3.55 1.62
CA THR A 141 11.23 3.34 2.96
C THR A 141 12.07 2.06 3.08
N ARG A 142 12.42 1.41 1.97
CA ARG A 142 13.23 0.18 1.90
C ARG A 142 12.63 -1.02 2.65
N ASN A 143 11.31 -1.07 2.78
CA ASN A 143 10.59 -2.20 3.38
C ASN A 143 10.12 -3.18 2.31
N ALA A 144 10.06 -4.47 2.65
CA ALA A 144 9.30 -5.44 1.89
C ALA A 144 7.82 -5.37 2.30
N ILE A 145 6.91 -5.78 1.39
CA ILE A 145 5.48 -5.77 1.67
C ILE A 145 4.80 -7.04 1.15
N ILE A 146 4.10 -7.75 2.03
CA ILE A 146 3.19 -8.85 1.68
C ILE A 146 1.74 -8.36 1.75
N ILE A 147 1.01 -8.53 0.66
CA ILE A 147 -0.39 -8.09 0.52
C ILE A 147 -1.33 -9.26 0.80
N SER A 148 -2.25 -9.06 1.73
CA SER A 148 -3.43 -9.90 1.91
C SER A 148 -4.65 -9.18 1.33
N PRO A 149 -5.06 -9.52 0.09
CA PRO A 149 -6.20 -8.89 -0.54
C PRO A 149 -7.51 -9.41 0.05
N HIS A 150 -8.58 -8.60 -0.03
CA HIS A 150 -9.91 -9.10 0.24
C HIS A 150 -10.32 -10.11 -0.85
N PRO A 151 -10.95 -11.27 -0.53
CA PRO A 151 -11.34 -12.29 -1.52
C PRO A 151 -12.13 -11.74 -2.72
N ALA A 152 -13.05 -10.79 -2.49
CA ALA A 152 -13.87 -10.17 -3.54
C ALA A 152 -13.15 -9.06 -4.35
N ALA A 153 -11.84 -8.89 -4.16
CA ALA A 153 -11.02 -7.90 -4.89
C ALA A 153 -9.58 -8.42 -5.09
N ALA A 154 -9.39 -9.73 -5.08
CA ALA A 154 -8.07 -10.33 -5.11
C ALA A 154 -7.36 -10.08 -6.45
N LYS A 155 -8.05 -10.25 -7.57
CA LYS A 155 -7.49 -10.13 -8.92
C LYS A 155 -6.98 -8.72 -9.19
N CYS A 156 -7.80 -7.69 -8.98
CA CYS A 156 -7.42 -6.31 -9.25
C CYS A 156 -6.36 -5.80 -8.26
N THR A 157 -6.39 -6.24 -7.00
CA THR A 157 -5.37 -5.93 -6.00
C THR A 157 -4.02 -6.51 -6.40
N ILE A 158 -3.98 -7.80 -6.76
CA ILE A 158 -2.77 -8.50 -7.19
C ILE A 158 -2.23 -7.88 -8.49
N ALA A 159 -3.10 -7.56 -9.46
CA ALA A 159 -2.70 -6.90 -10.69
C ALA A 159 -2.00 -5.56 -10.43
N ALA A 160 -2.53 -4.75 -9.49
CA ALA A 160 -1.92 -3.48 -9.10
C ALA A 160 -0.56 -3.70 -8.42
N ALA A 161 -0.47 -4.63 -7.47
CA ALA A 161 0.77 -4.96 -6.77
C ALA A 161 1.85 -5.50 -7.73
N LYS A 162 1.47 -6.41 -8.61
CA LYS A 162 2.37 -6.99 -9.62
C LYS A 162 2.92 -5.93 -10.56
N LEU A 163 2.08 -5.02 -11.03
CA LEU A 163 2.51 -3.93 -11.91
C LEU A 163 3.54 -3.03 -11.21
N VAL A 164 3.33 -2.71 -9.94
CA VAL A 164 4.29 -1.93 -9.14
C VAL A 164 5.59 -2.71 -8.93
N LEU A 165 5.51 -4.02 -8.64
CA LEU A 165 6.68 -4.89 -8.50
C LEU A 165 7.48 -4.96 -9.80
N ASP A 166 6.83 -5.24 -10.93
CA ASP A 166 7.49 -5.36 -12.24
C ASP A 166 8.25 -4.08 -12.61
N ALA A 167 7.67 -2.90 -12.33
CA ALA A 167 8.33 -1.62 -12.54
C ALA A 167 9.49 -1.38 -11.57
N ALA A 168 9.33 -1.72 -10.30
CA ALA A 168 10.36 -1.59 -9.28
C ALA A 168 11.58 -2.49 -9.58
N VAL A 169 11.34 -3.75 -9.94
CA VAL A 169 12.39 -4.71 -10.33
C VAL A 169 13.13 -4.23 -11.57
N LYS A 170 12.41 -3.75 -12.58
CA LYS A 170 13.03 -3.17 -13.78
C LYS A 170 13.91 -1.95 -13.45
N ALA A 171 13.56 -1.19 -12.41
CA ALA A 171 14.35 -0.07 -11.92
C ALA A 171 15.54 -0.49 -11.02
N GLY A 172 15.63 -1.76 -10.62
CA GLY A 172 16.72 -2.36 -9.87
C GLY A 172 16.34 -2.88 -8.47
N ALA A 173 15.07 -2.89 -8.08
CA ALA A 173 14.64 -3.48 -6.81
C ALA A 173 14.79 -5.02 -6.82
N PRO A 174 14.94 -5.68 -5.65
CA PRO A 174 14.90 -7.13 -5.56
C PRO A 174 13.54 -7.71 -6.00
N GLU A 175 13.56 -8.88 -6.66
CA GLU A 175 12.37 -9.52 -7.24
C GLU A 175 11.28 -9.86 -6.21
N GLU A 176 11.65 -10.19 -4.97
CA GLU A 176 10.73 -10.60 -3.91
C GLU A 176 10.37 -9.47 -2.94
N ILE A 177 10.56 -8.20 -3.33
CA ILE A 177 10.33 -7.06 -2.43
C ILE A 177 8.85 -6.76 -2.19
N ILE A 178 7.99 -7.13 -3.13
CA ILE A 178 6.53 -7.06 -3.02
C ILE A 178 5.98 -8.48 -3.27
N GLY A 179 5.13 -8.95 -2.35
CA GLY A 179 4.45 -10.24 -2.48
C GLY A 179 2.96 -10.12 -2.16
N TRP A 180 2.23 -11.20 -2.41
CA TRP A 180 0.79 -11.28 -2.12
C TRP A 180 0.36 -12.70 -1.84
N VAL A 181 -0.81 -12.83 -1.20
CA VAL A 181 -1.54 -14.07 -1.05
C VAL A 181 -2.44 -14.23 -2.27
N ASP A 182 -2.25 -15.30 -3.06
CA ASP A 182 -3.01 -15.53 -4.30
C ASP A 182 -4.43 -16.02 -4.01
N VAL A 183 -4.60 -16.86 -3.00
CA VAL A 183 -5.89 -17.39 -2.54
C VAL A 183 -6.14 -16.92 -1.10
N PRO A 184 -6.71 -15.72 -0.91
CA PRO A 184 -6.87 -15.14 0.42
C PRO A 184 -7.86 -15.93 1.28
N SER A 185 -7.46 -16.21 2.51
CA SER A 185 -8.29 -16.78 3.57
C SER A 185 -8.07 -16.03 4.89
N ILE A 186 -8.96 -16.27 5.85
CA ILE A 186 -8.82 -15.70 7.20
C ILE A 186 -7.54 -16.22 7.86
N ASP A 187 -7.25 -17.50 7.73
CA ASP A 187 -6.07 -18.14 8.34
C ASP A 187 -4.77 -17.57 7.78
N LEU A 188 -4.66 -17.45 6.45
CA LEU A 188 -3.48 -16.84 5.82
C LEU A 188 -3.36 -15.35 6.17
N THR A 189 -4.47 -14.61 6.26
CA THR A 189 -4.45 -13.21 6.70
C THR A 189 -3.96 -13.08 8.14
N ASN A 190 -4.43 -13.93 9.05
CA ASN A 190 -3.97 -13.97 10.44
C ASN A 190 -2.49 -14.33 10.53
N MET A 191 -2.03 -15.28 9.71
CA MET A 191 -0.63 -15.64 9.63
C MET A 191 0.24 -14.48 9.12
N VAL A 192 -0.19 -13.78 8.07
CA VAL A 192 0.48 -12.54 7.63
C VAL A 192 0.61 -11.57 8.80
N MET A 193 -0.49 -11.28 9.52
CA MET A 193 -0.46 -10.35 10.66
C MET A 193 0.46 -10.81 11.79
N ARG A 194 0.59 -12.12 12.02
CA ARG A 194 1.46 -12.70 13.06
C ARG A 194 2.94 -12.63 12.71
N ASP A 195 3.29 -12.85 11.42
CA ASP A 195 4.66 -13.16 11.02
C ASP A 195 5.41 -11.98 10.35
N VAL A 196 4.76 -10.82 10.25
CA VAL A 196 5.39 -9.57 9.79
C VAL A 196 5.93 -8.71 10.93
N ASP A 197 6.64 -7.65 10.60
CA ASP A 197 7.23 -6.73 11.58
C ASP A 197 6.30 -5.57 11.93
N ILE A 198 5.46 -5.14 10.98
CA ILE A 198 4.41 -4.13 11.19
C ILE A 198 3.22 -4.41 10.26
N ILE A 199 2.03 -4.04 10.68
CA ILE A 199 0.79 -4.24 9.94
C ILE A 199 0.23 -2.90 9.46
N LEU A 200 -0.10 -2.81 8.17
CA LEU A 200 -0.90 -1.73 7.57
C LEU A 200 -2.28 -2.27 7.21
N ALA A 201 -3.23 -2.23 8.14
CA ALA A 201 -4.57 -2.75 7.93
C ALA A 201 -5.52 -1.66 7.43
N THR A 202 -6.13 -1.87 6.27
CA THR A 202 -7.27 -1.06 5.81
C THR A 202 -8.45 -1.99 5.57
N GLY A 203 -9.52 -1.83 6.35
CA GLY A 203 -10.64 -2.77 6.29
C GLY A 203 -11.77 -2.42 7.24
N GLY A 204 -12.74 -3.32 7.39
CA GLY A 204 -13.83 -3.17 8.34
C GLY A 204 -13.36 -3.24 9.80
N PRO A 205 -14.23 -2.82 10.76
CA PRO A 205 -13.87 -2.75 12.19
C PRO A 205 -13.30 -4.05 12.74
N GLY A 206 -13.84 -5.20 12.34
CA GLY A 206 -13.36 -6.52 12.78
C GLY A 206 -11.91 -6.79 12.36
N MET A 207 -11.55 -6.43 11.13
CA MET A 207 -10.18 -6.62 10.61
C MET A 207 -9.19 -5.68 11.31
N VAL A 208 -9.59 -4.43 11.54
CA VAL A 208 -8.76 -3.46 12.28
C VAL A 208 -8.55 -3.92 13.72
N LYS A 209 -9.60 -4.43 14.38
CA LYS A 209 -9.49 -5.01 15.72
C LYS A 209 -8.52 -6.22 15.73
N ALA A 210 -8.63 -7.11 14.74
CA ALA A 210 -7.70 -8.25 14.61
C ALA A 210 -6.25 -7.79 14.45
N ALA A 211 -6.00 -6.76 13.62
CA ALA A 211 -4.65 -6.20 13.45
C ALA A 211 -4.08 -5.66 14.76
N TYR A 212 -4.84 -4.88 15.51
CA TYR A 212 -4.38 -4.37 16.82
C TYR A 212 -4.23 -5.45 17.89
N SER A 213 -4.95 -6.56 17.75
CA SER A 213 -4.89 -7.69 18.69
C SER A 213 -3.83 -8.73 18.30
N SER A 214 -3.11 -8.55 17.21
CA SER A 214 -2.12 -9.52 16.69
C SER A 214 -0.83 -9.61 17.52
N GLY A 215 -0.59 -8.65 18.43
CA GLY A 215 0.66 -8.51 19.16
C GLY A 215 1.80 -7.87 18.37
N LYS A 216 1.53 -7.39 17.16
CA LYS A 216 2.48 -6.64 16.31
C LYS A 216 2.12 -5.16 16.27
N PRO A 217 3.08 -4.26 16.04
CA PRO A 217 2.78 -2.88 15.71
C PRO A 217 1.82 -2.82 14.53
N ALA A 218 0.74 -2.04 14.64
CA ALA A 218 -0.28 -1.94 13.60
C ALA A 218 -0.75 -0.50 13.40
N LEU A 219 -0.90 -0.12 12.14
CA LEU A 219 -1.59 1.09 11.70
C LEU A 219 -2.89 0.66 11.03
N GLY A 220 -3.98 0.73 11.80
CA GLY A 220 -5.30 0.29 11.37
C GLY A 220 -6.16 1.48 10.91
N VAL A 221 -6.76 1.35 9.72
CA VAL A 221 -7.70 2.31 9.16
C VAL A 221 -9.02 1.59 8.89
N GLY A 222 -10.06 1.98 9.63
CA GLY A 222 -11.40 1.43 9.53
C GLY A 222 -12.36 2.30 8.74
N ALA A 223 -13.66 2.11 8.97
CA ALA A 223 -14.70 3.00 8.47
C ALA A 223 -14.55 4.38 9.14
N GLY A 224 -14.47 5.41 8.31
CA GLY A 224 -14.44 6.78 8.81
C GLY A 224 -15.80 7.25 9.32
N ASN A 225 -15.77 8.20 10.24
CA ASN A 225 -16.96 8.95 10.68
C ASN A 225 -16.57 10.44 10.75
N THR A 226 -16.34 11.01 9.56
CA THR A 226 -15.80 12.36 9.41
C THR A 226 -16.92 13.40 9.61
N PRO A 227 -16.88 14.25 10.62
CA PRO A 227 -17.81 15.36 10.77
C PRO A 227 -17.42 16.54 9.89
N VAL A 228 -18.41 17.29 9.42
CA VAL A 228 -18.25 18.60 8.79
C VAL A 228 -18.83 19.65 9.73
N VAL A 229 -18.06 20.67 10.00
CA VAL A 229 -18.53 21.85 10.74
C VAL A 229 -18.65 23.00 9.75
N ILE A 230 -19.85 23.59 9.62
CA ILE A 230 -20.08 24.75 8.79
C ILE A 230 -20.15 25.95 9.76
N ASP A 231 -19.09 26.78 9.72
CA ASP A 231 -19.01 28.00 10.51
C ASP A 231 -20.04 29.04 10.04
N ASP A 232 -20.54 29.89 10.93
CA ASP A 232 -21.55 30.90 10.63
C ASP A 232 -21.08 31.99 9.62
N THR A 233 -19.79 32.09 9.42
CA THR A 233 -19.16 32.97 8.40
C THR A 233 -19.00 32.31 7.03
N ALA A 234 -19.32 31.01 6.90
CA ALA A 234 -19.10 30.25 5.67
C ALA A 234 -20.11 30.63 4.56
N ASP A 235 -19.67 30.51 3.30
CA ASP A 235 -20.59 30.46 2.17
C ASP A 235 -21.34 29.12 2.16
N VAL A 236 -22.59 29.13 2.63
CA VAL A 236 -23.42 27.95 2.78
C VAL A 236 -23.60 27.20 1.44
N LYS A 237 -23.75 27.91 0.31
CA LYS A 237 -23.91 27.26 -1.00
C LYS A 237 -22.65 26.52 -1.41
N LEU A 238 -21.48 27.14 -1.21
CA LEU A 238 -20.20 26.52 -1.49
C LEU A 238 -19.99 25.30 -0.57
N ALA A 239 -20.28 25.44 0.72
CA ALA A 239 -20.16 24.35 1.71
C ALA A 239 -21.03 23.13 1.32
N VAL A 240 -22.31 23.36 1.02
CA VAL A 240 -23.25 22.27 0.63
C VAL A 240 -22.78 21.60 -0.66
N ASN A 241 -22.40 22.38 -1.68
CA ASN A 241 -21.90 21.81 -2.95
C ASN A 241 -20.64 20.96 -2.70
N SER A 242 -19.71 21.45 -1.90
CA SER A 242 -18.47 20.72 -1.57
C SER A 242 -18.76 19.40 -0.86
N ILE A 243 -19.68 19.40 0.10
CA ILE A 243 -20.11 18.21 0.82
C ILE A 243 -20.76 17.21 -0.13
N ILE A 244 -21.66 17.65 -1.03
CA ILE A 244 -22.31 16.78 -2.00
C ILE A 244 -21.26 16.12 -2.89
N HIS A 245 -20.33 16.89 -3.47
CA HIS A 245 -19.28 16.36 -4.34
C HIS A 245 -18.38 15.36 -3.59
N SER A 246 -17.98 15.67 -2.36
CA SER A 246 -17.15 14.78 -1.56
C SER A 246 -17.90 13.49 -1.18
N LYS A 247 -19.14 13.62 -0.71
CA LYS A 247 -19.94 12.48 -0.24
C LYS A 247 -20.36 11.54 -1.36
N THR A 248 -20.65 12.05 -2.55
CA THR A 248 -21.09 11.24 -3.69
C THR A 248 -19.94 10.67 -4.53
N PHE A 249 -18.72 11.16 -4.32
CA PHE A 249 -17.53 10.67 -5.01
C PHE A 249 -17.38 9.15 -4.82
N ASP A 250 -17.19 8.44 -5.93
CA ASP A 250 -17.08 6.98 -5.98
C ASP A 250 -18.26 6.26 -5.28
N ASN A 251 -19.47 6.81 -5.39
CA ASN A 251 -20.68 6.32 -4.69
C ASN A 251 -20.49 6.21 -3.17
N GLY A 252 -19.76 7.13 -2.55
CA GLY A 252 -19.48 7.13 -1.12
C GLY A 252 -18.49 6.05 -0.68
N MET A 253 -17.71 5.46 -1.60
CA MET A 253 -16.73 4.39 -1.32
C MET A 253 -15.41 4.91 -0.74
N ILE A 254 -15.39 6.11 -0.18
CA ILE A 254 -14.24 6.64 0.55
C ILE A 254 -14.54 6.68 2.04
N CYS A 255 -13.67 6.07 2.84
CA CYS A 255 -13.78 6.10 4.30
C CYS A 255 -13.57 7.50 4.91
N ALA A 256 -13.00 8.44 4.16
CA ALA A 256 -12.77 9.82 4.57
C ALA A 256 -13.92 10.78 4.20
N SER A 257 -14.98 10.29 3.51
CA SER A 257 -16.15 11.10 3.18
C SER A 257 -16.95 11.46 4.43
N GLU A 258 -17.58 12.59 4.38
CA GLU A 258 -18.41 13.15 5.45
C GLU A 258 -19.54 12.22 5.85
N GLN A 259 -19.79 12.11 7.16
CA GLN A 259 -20.86 11.27 7.73
C GLN A 259 -21.88 12.09 8.52
N SER A 260 -21.51 13.26 9.00
CA SER A 260 -22.37 14.19 9.71
C SER A 260 -22.01 15.62 9.38
N VAL A 261 -22.99 16.51 9.49
CA VAL A 261 -22.84 17.97 9.26
C VAL A 261 -23.40 18.69 10.50
N THR A 262 -22.64 19.66 10.99
CA THR A 262 -23.03 20.50 12.13
C THR A 262 -22.86 21.96 11.75
#